data_d50d344898948001d82e27d04660dd37
#
_entry.id   d50d344898948001d82e27d04660dd37
#
_cell.length_a   1.000
_cell.length_b   1.000
_cell.length_c   1.000
_cell.angle_alpha   90.00
_cell.angle_beta   90.00
_cell.angle_gamma   90.00
#
_symmetry.space_group_name_H-M   'P 1'
#
loop_
_entity.id
_entity.type
_entity.pdbx_description
1 polymer ?
#
loop_
_entity_poly.entity_id
_entity_poly.type
_entity_poly.pdbx_seq_one_letter_code
_entity_poly.pdbx_strand_id
1 'polypeptide(L)'
;MLRDKKNRRDDLKEFLPETFEKLLSGYKVSTSKTKEQAWNEIFDSIDGINQAKVVPLASYILRIAASLLVVLGLAGSIYFFVYGDVEIAIPKGSQIVHFLPDSSEIIINADSRLEYNKNTWFLNRSVRLSGEALFKVKKGSRFQVETQNSITTVLGTVFNVYSRSGITEVSCIEGKVKVSSKNNSNAEILTKGNEVKTIGNTMEKTVHSGSYNQKDAWTQGDFYFTNAPINSVIDELERQFDVDIFFDGDTNRFYTRYFSNKNLNDALDLVCIPMDLQWESSNKVIILNDKNK
;
A
#
# COMPACT_ATOMS: atom_id res chain seq x y z
N MET A 1 -26.16 -63.66 -11.07
CA MET A 1 -26.21 -62.99 -12.39
C MET A 1 -27.18 -63.68 -13.39
N LEU A 2 -27.37 -65.00 -13.37
CA LEU A 2 -28.31 -65.72 -14.26
C LEU A 2 -29.80 -65.68 -13.84
N ARG A 3 -30.09 -65.43 -12.56
CA ARG A 3 -31.47 -65.41 -12.01
C ARG A 3 -32.18 -64.05 -12.36
N ASP A 4 -31.44 -62.99 -12.54
CA ASP A 4 -31.99 -61.66 -12.85
C ASP A 4 -32.38 -61.51 -14.33
N LYS A 5 -31.69 -62.22 -15.23
CA LYS A 5 -32.01 -62.26 -16.67
C LYS A 5 -33.31 -62.94 -16.98
N LYS A 6 -33.74 -63.95 -16.17
CA LYS A 6 -34.97 -64.70 -16.39
C LYS A 6 -36.22 -63.90 -15.97
N ASN A 7 -36.16 -63.18 -14.87
CA ASN A 7 -37.27 -62.33 -14.41
C ASN A 7 -37.56 -61.19 -15.40
N ARG A 8 -36.51 -60.55 -15.92
CA ARG A 8 -36.67 -59.44 -16.89
C ARG A 8 -37.27 -59.91 -18.25
N ARG A 9 -37.10 -61.15 -18.60
CA ARG A 9 -37.75 -61.79 -19.81
C ARG A 9 -39.25 -61.97 -19.66
N ASP A 10 -39.70 -62.29 -18.49
CA ASP A 10 -41.12 -62.55 -18.23
C ASP A 10 -41.91 -61.25 -18.11
N ASP A 11 -41.29 -60.17 -17.52
CA ASP A 11 -41.89 -58.82 -17.43
C ASP A 11 -42.05 -58.15 -18.80
N LEU A 12 -41.18 -58.45 -19.76
CA LEU A 12 -41.28 -57.89 -21.12
C LEU A 12 -42.33 -58.55 -21.99
N LYS A 13 -42.70 -59.80 -21.69
CA LYS A 13 -43.76 -60.49 -22.41
C LYS A 13 -45.15 -59.96 -22.05
N GLU A 14 -45.28 -59.42 -20.86
CA GLU A 14 -46.56 -58.86 -20.37
C GLU A 14 -46.87 -57.49 -20.97
N PHE A 15 -45.81 -56.78 -21.49
CA PHE A 15 -45.94 -55.46 -22.05
C PHE A 15 -46.02 -55.33 -23.56
N LEU A 16 -45.95 -56.50 -24.31
CA LEU A 16 -46.03 -56.48 -25.76
C LEU A 16 -47.49 -56.57 -26.21
N PRO A 17 -48.04 -55.55 -26.95
CA PRO A 17 -49.42 -55.68 -27.49
C PRO A 17 -49.52 -56.86 -28.41
N GLU A 18 -50.67 -57.57 -28.38
CA GLU A 18 -51.00 -58.76 -29.23
C GLU A 18 -50.73 -58.50 -30.73
N THR A 19 -50.77 -57.25 -31.17
CA THR A 19 -50.43 -56.82 -32.51
C THR A 19 -48.97 -57.08 -32.89
N PHE A 20 -48.07 -57.11 -31.91
CA PHE A 20 -46.63 -57.31 -32.15
C PHE A 20 -46.28 -58.79 -32.29
N GLU A 21 -46.99 -59.68 -31.58
CA GLU A 21 -46.84 -61.09 -31.77
C GLU A 21 -47.36 -61.54 -33.15
N LYS A 22 -48.41 -60.91 -33.66
CA LYS A 22 -48.99 -61.19 -35.00
C LYS A 22 -48.07 -60.72 -36.13
N LEU A 23 -47.36 -59.64 -35.94
CA LEU A 23 -46.32 -59.14 -36.86
C LEU A 23 -45.10 -60.08 -36.89
N LEU A 24 -44.67 -60.58 -35.74
CA LEU A 24 -43.53 -61.48 -35.63
C LEU A 24 -43.84 -62.90 -36.22
N SER A 25 -45.06 -63.33 -36.17
CA SER A 25 -45.46 -64.61 -36.74
C SER A 25 -45.48 -64.68 -38.28
N GLY A 26 -45.56 -63.51 -38.93
CA GLY A 26 -45.48 -63.36 -40.39
C GLY A 26 -44.06 -63.19 -40.96
N TYR A 27 -43.06 -63.01 -40.12
CA TYR A 27 -41.69 -62.76 -40.55
C TYR A 27 -40.90 -64.08 -40.67
N LYS A 28 -40.77 -64.60 -41.85
CA LYS A 28 -39.87 -65.73 -42.13
C LYS A 28 -38.44 -65.22 -42.10
N VAL A 29 -37.79 -65.34 -40.95
CA VAL A 29 -36.37 -65.07 -40.83
C VAL A 29 -35.59 -66.11 -41.60
N SER A 30 -34.74 -65.72 -42.52
CA SER A 30 -33.79 -66.57 -43.22
C SER A 30 -32.91 -67.33 -42.22
N THR A 31 -32.85 -68.62 -42.33
CA THR A 31 -32.54 -69.69 -41.40
C THR A 31 -31.04 -69.83 -41.04
N SER A 32 -30.42 -68.82 -40.52
CA SER A 32 -29.05 -68.99 -39.94
C SER A 32 -28.96 -68.74 -38.45
N LYS A 33 -29.98 -68.14 -37.79
CA LYS A 33 -29.96 -67.91 -36.35
C LYS A 33 -31.27 -68.40 -35.68
N THR A 34 -31.14 -69.01 -34.53
CA THR A 34 -32.34 -69.45 -33.74
C THR A 34 -32.97 -68.19 -33.10
N LYS A 35 -34.30 -68.29 -32.81
CA LYS A 35 -35.05 -67.19 -32.14
C LYS A 35 -34.34 -66.70 -30.85
N GLU A 36 -33.74 -67.60 -30.11
CA GLU A 36 -32.98 -67.29 -28.88
C GLU A 36 -31.69 -66.55 -29.15
N GLN A 37 -31.01 -66.86 -30.24
CA GLN A 37 -29.78 -66.14 -30.62
C GLN A 37 -30.10 -64.71 -31.05
N ALA A 38 -31.16 -64.48 -31.80
CA ALA A 38 -31.60 -63.14 -32.22
C ALA A 38 -32.03 -62.27 -30.99
N TRP A 39 -32.75 -62.90 -30.04
CA TRP A 39 -33.13 -62.23 -28.81
C TRP A 39 -31.89 -61.83 -27.96
N ASN A 40 -30.89 -62.66 -27.82
CA ASN A 40 -29.69 -62.38 -27.08
C ASN A 40 -28.91 -61.24 -27.73
N GLU A 41 -28.81 -61.19 -29.06
CA GLU A 41 -28.15 -60.05 -29.76
C GLU A 41 -28.88 -58.72 -29.56
N ILE A 42 -30.23 -58.75 -29.56
CA ILE A 42 -31.02 -57.53 -29.30
C ILE A 42 -30.83 -57.11 -27.84
N PHE A 43 -30.87 -58.03 -26.89
CA PHE A 43 -30.63 -57.70 -25.49
C PHE A 43 -29.24 -57.16 -25.23
N ASP A 44 -28.20 -57.78 -25.83
CA ASP A 44 -26.81 -57.27 -25.70
C ASP A 44 -26.64 -55.88 -26.37
N SER A 45 -27.40 -55.63 -27.44
CA SER A 45 -27.41 -54.30 -28.09
C SER A 45 -28.13 -53.25 -27.23
N ILE A 46 -29.20 -53.60 -26.53
CA ILE A 46 -29.95 -52.68 -25.65
C ILE A 46 -29.16 -52.39 -24.38
N ASP A 47 -28.49 -53.38 -23.80
CA ASP A 47 -27.65 -53.22 -22.64
C ASP A 47 -26.41 -52.30 -22.95
N GLY A 48 -25.94 -52.33 -24.19
CA GLY A 48 -24.89 -51.40 -24.67
C GLY A 48 -25.34 -49.94 -24.84
N ILE A 49 -26.64 -49.73 -25.12
CA ILE A 49 -27.19 -48.38 -25.36
C ILE A 49 -27.55 -47.66 -24.05
N ASN A 50 -27.82 -48.38 -22.97
CA ASN A 50 -28.31 -47.81 -21.71
C ASN A 50 -27.25 -47.50 -20.67
N GLN A 51 -25.98 -47.41 -21.06
CA GLN A 51 -24.98 -46.71 -20.22
C GLN A 51 -24.96 -45.21 -20.51
N ALA A 52 -26.09 -44.54 -20.38
CA ALA A 52 -26.06 -43.13 -20.16
C ALA A 52 -25.22 -42.91 -18.90
N LYS A 53 -24.03 -42.28 -19.06
CA LYS A 53 -23.22 -41.82 -17.93
C LYS A 53 -24.08 -40.86 -17.14
N VAL A 54 -24.75 -41.35 -16.11
CA VAL A 54 -25.43 -40.50 -15.14
C VAL A 54 -24.32 -39.74 -14.39
N VAL A 55 -23.99 -38.57 -14.89
CA VAL A 55 -23.10 -37.66 -14.14
C VAL A 55 -23.91 -37.27 -12.92
N PRO A 56 -23.51 -37.66 -11.70
CA PRO A 56 -24.29 -37.36 -10.51
C PRO A 56 -24.41 -35.83 -10.40
N LEU A 57 -25.63 -35.32 -10.34
CA LEU A 57 -25.93 -33.87 -10.20
C LEU A 57 -25.13 -33.26 -9.07
N ALA A 58 -24.85 -34.02 -8.02
CA ALA A 58 -24.00 -33.65 -6.90
C ALA A 58 -22.58 -33.21 -7.33
N SER A 59 -21.97 -33.86 -8.34
CA SER A 59 -20.63 -33.46 -8.79
C SER A 59 -20.62 -32.11 -9.54
N TYR A 60 -21.74 -31.79 -10.21
CA TYR A 60 -21.90 -30.49 -10.88
C TYR A 60 -22.10 -29.36 -9.86
N ILE A 61 -22.96 -29.60 -8.87
CA ILE A 61 -23.21 -28.65 -7.76
C ILE A 61 -21.93 -28.42 -6.98
N LEU A 62 -21.14 -29.47 -6.70
CA LEU A 62 -19.86 -29.35 -5.99
C LEU A 62 -18.83 -28.50 -6.78
N ARG A 63 -18.76 -28.65 -8.10
CA ARG A 63 -17.88 -27.84 -8.96
C ARG A 63 -18.29 -26.37 -9.00
N ILE A 64 -19.61 -26.10 -9.10
CA ILE A 64 -20.13 -24.72 -9.06
C ILE A 64 -19.87 -24.10 -7.68
N ALA A 65 -20.14 -24.83 -6.59
CA ALA A 65 -19.86 -24.37 -5.24
C ALA A 65 -18.36 -24.08 -5.03
N ALA A 66 -17.48 -24.96 -5.49
CA ALA A 66 -16.04 -24.76 -5.42
C ALA A 66 -15.59 -23.53 -6.23
N SER A 67 -16.11 -23.34 -7.46
CA SER A 67 -15.79 -22.15 -8.26
C SER A 67 -16.28 -20.86 -7.60
N LEU A 68 -17.47 -20.88 -7.00
CA LEU A 68 -18.02 -19.74 -6.27
C LEU A 68 -17.14 -19.37 -5.05
N LEU A 69 -16.71 -20.39 -4.30
CA LEU A 69 -15.79 -20.17 -3.15
C LEU A 69 -14.46 -19.57 -3.59
N VAL A 70 -13.89 -20.02 -4.72
CA VAL A 70 -12.66 -19.44 -5.27
C VAL A 70 -12.87 -17.98 -5.67
N VAL A 71 -13.98 -17.69 -6.37
CA VAL A 71 -14.30 -16.30 -6.78
C VAL A 71 -14.51 -15.39 -5.56
N LEU A 72 -15.27 -15.85 -4.56
CA LEU A 72 -15.49 -15.11 -3.33
C LEU A 72 -14.20 -14.93 -2.53
N GLY A 73 -13.34 -15.94 -2.47
CA GLY A 73 -12.03 -15.87 -1.83
C GLY A 73 -11.11 -14.87 -2.52
N LEU A 74 -11.07 -14.88 -3.85
CA LEU A 74 -10.30 -13.90 -4.63
C LEU A 74 -10.84 -12.47 -4.46
N ALA A 75 -12.17 -12.29 -4.54
CA ALA A 75 -12.81 -11.00 -4.35
C ALA A 75 -12.56 -10.45 -2.92
N GLY A 76 -12.70 -11.30 -1.89
CA GLY A 76 -12.42 -10.98 -0.50
C GLY A 76 -10.93 -10.64 -0.29
N SER A 77 -10.02 -11.37 -0.93
CA SER A 77 -8.58 -11.08 -0.89
C SER A 77 -8.27 -9.72 -1.53
N ILE A 78 -8.80 -9.46 -2.72
CA ILE A 78 -8.62 -8.17 -3.41
C ILE A 78 -9.18 -7.03 -2.54
N TYR A 79 -10.38 -7.20 -2.00
CA TYR A 79 -10.98 -6.23 -1.08
C TYR A 79 -10.08 -5.94 0.11
N PHE A 80 -9.55 -6.98 0.78
CA PHE A 80 -8.66 -6.84 1.93
C PHE A 80 -7.38 -6.07 1.60
N PHE A 81 -6.76 -6.33 0.44
CA PHE A 81 -5.52 -5.65 0.04
C PHE A 81 -5.75 -4.21 -0.42
N VAL A 82 -6.87 -3.91 -1.07
CA VAL A 82 -7.16 -2.58 -1.65
C VAL A 82 -7.74 -1.61 -0.61
N TYR A 83 -8.61 -2.06 0.30
CA TYR A 83 -9.32 -1.17 1.24
C TYR A 83 -8.63 -1.02 2.61
N GLY A 84 -7.33 -1.27 2.68
CA GLY A 84 -6.54 -1.11 3.90
C GLY A 84 -5.79 0.22 4.01
N ASP A 85 -5.84 1.07 2.99
CA ASP A 85 -5.07 2.31 2.95
C ASP A 85 -5.58 3.34 3.94
N VAL A 86 -4.65 3.90 4.71
CA VAL A 86 -4.85 5.00 5.66
C VAL A 86 -4.02 6.16 5.16
N GLU A 87 -4.66 7.30 4.97
CA GLU A 87 -4.03 8.58 4.65
C GLU A 87 -4.21 9.55 5.80
N ILE A 88 -3.14 10.20 6.21
CA ILE A 88 -3.09 11.21 7.25
C ILE A 88 -2.50 12.47 6.62
N ALA A 89 -3.32 13.49 6.42
CA ALA A 89 -2.91 14.78 5.90
C ALA A 89 -2.92 15.80 7.05
N ILE A 90 -1.80 16.46 7.26
CA ILE A 90 -1.61 17.47 8.30
C ILE A 90 -1.63 18.84 7.62
N PRO A 91 -2.55 19.73 8.00
CA PRO A 91 -2.58 21.08 7.45
C PRO A 91 -1.42 21.93 7.98
N LYS A 92 -1.18 23.08 7.34
CA LYS A 92 -0.29 24.13 7.85
C LYS A 92 -0.70 24.50 9.27
N GLY A 93 0.24 24.93 10.08
CA GLY A 93 0.02 25.36 11.48
C GLY A 93 -0.29 24.24 12.47
N SER A 94 -0.19 22.97 12.05
CA SER A 94 -0.54 21.83 12.89
C SER A 94 0.56 20.77 12.91
N GLN A 95 0.65 20.07 14.04
CA GLN A 95 1.53 18.93 14.26
C GLN A 95 0.76 17.87 15.01
N ILE A 96 0.93 16.59 14.67
CA ILE A 96 0.27 15.50 15.39
C ILE A 96 1.23 14.38 15.74
N VAL A 97 0.86 13.62 16.78
CA VAL A 97 1.47 12.34 17.11
C VAL A 97 0.52 11.23 16.64
N HIS A 98 1.03 10.30 15.87
CA HIS A 98 0.30 9.14 15.37
C HIS A 98 0.99 7.84 15.73
N PHE A 99 0.20 6.81 16.08
CA PHE A 99 0.71 5.48 16.39
C PHE A 99 0.34 4.51 15.26
N LEU A 100 1.35 3.84 14.73
CA LEU A 100 1.19 2.78 13.74
C LEU A 100 0.67 1.48 14.37
N PRO A 101 0.17 0.50 13.58
CA PRO A 101 -0.36 -0.76 14.11
C PRO A 101 0.62 -1.56 14.97
N ASP A 102 1.94 -1.40 14.78
CA ASP A 102 3.01 -1.99 15.60
C ASP A 102 3.35 -1.17 16.84
N SER A 103 2.59 -0.09 17.09
CA SER A 103 2.81 0.90 18.14
C SER A 103 4.14 1.68 17.99
N SER A 104 4.70 1.78 16.79
CA SER A 104 5.71 2.78 16.48
C SER A 104 5.07 4.17 16.51
N GLU A 105 5.76 5.13 17.12
CA GLU A 105 5.30 6.52 17.23
C GLU A 105 5.85 7.34 16.08
N ILE A 106 5.00 8.14 15.46
CA ILE A 106 5.40 9.13 14.45
C ILE A 106 4.90 10.48 14.89
N ILE A 107 5.78 11.48 14.91
CA ILE A 107 5.41 12.88 15.03
C ILE A 107 5.45 13.44 13.62
N ILE A 108 4.33 13.99 13.15
CA ILE A 108 4.15 14.46 11.77
C ILE A 108 4.04 15.98 11.81
N ASN A 109 4.92 16.67 11.04
CA ASN A 109 5.01 18.12 11.00
C ASN A 109 3.89 18.74 10.13
N ALA A 110 3.74 20.04 10.24
CA ALA A 110 2.82 20.86 9.44
C ALA A 110 3.01 20.62 7.93
N ASP A 111 1.93 20.70 7.16
CA ASP A 111 1.91 20.53 5.71
C ASP A 111 2.58 19.22 5.27
N SER A 112 2.18 18.11 5.90
CA SER A 112 2.73 16.78 5.63
C SER A 112 1.63 15.76 5.39
N ARG A 113 1.96 14.72 4.60
CA ARG A 113 1.08 13.60 4.28
C ARG A 113 1.80 12.28 4.55
N LEU A 114 1.16 11.40 5.29
CA LEU A 114 1.61 10.05 5.58
C LEU A 114 0.57 9.05 5.10
N GLU A 115 1.00 8.03 4.37
CA GLU A 115 0.14 6.96 3.87
C GLU A 115 0.71 5.60 4.26
N TYR A 116 -0.16 4.67 4.66
CA TYR A 116 0.22 3.27 4.88
C TYR A 116 -1.00 2.36 4.75
N ASN A 117 -0.77 1.06 4.53
CA ASN A 117 -1.85 0.08 4.49
C ASN A 117 -1.91 -0.71 5.80
N LYS A 118 -3.00 -0.53 6.57
CA LYS A 118 -3.19 -1.18 7.88
C LYS A 118 -3.41 -2.69 7.78
N ASN A 119 -4.01 -3.16 6.67
CA ASN A 119 -4.35 -4.57 6.49
C ASN A 119 -3.12 -5.43 6.16
N THR A 120 -2.15 -4.84 5.45
CA THR A 120 -0.91 -5.52 5.08
C THR A 120 0.26 -5.21 6.00
N TRP A 121 0.03 -4.42 7.07
CA TRP A 121 1.08 -3.94 7.97
C TRP A 121 1.97 -5.03 8.54
N PHE A 122 1.37 -6.16 8.94
CA PHE A 122 2.13 -7.28 9.52
C PHE A 122 3.02 -8.03 8.49
N LEU A 123 2.75 -7.85 7.19
CA LEU A 123 3.57 -8.39 6.09
C LEU A 123 4.61 -7.38 5.63
N ASN A 124 4.22 -6.09 5.58
CA ASN A 124 5.05 -5.02 5.06
C ASN A 124 4.87 -3.75 5.88
N ARG A 125 5.80 -3.49 6.80
CA ARG A 125 5.85 -2.28 7.62
C ARG A 125 6.40 -1.12 6.77
N SER A 126 5.58 -0.58 5.88
CA SER A 126 5.96 0.49 4.96
C SER A 126 5.00 1.67 5.04
N VAL A 127 5.54 2.87 5.04
CA VAL A 127 4.81 4.13 4.96
C VAL A 127 5.34 4.96 3.79
N ARG A 128 4.48 5.78 3.18
CA ARG A 128 4.90 6.83 2.24
C ARG A 128 4.79 8.17 2.94
N LEU A 129 5.80 9.01 2.77
CA LEU A 129 5.87 10.35 3.36
C LEU A 129 6.10 11.40 2.27
N SER A 130 5.28 12.45 2.33
CA SER A 130 5.51 13.75 1.70
C SER A 130 5.42 14.81 2.80
N GLY A 131 6.47 15.60 3.01
CA GLY A 131 6.57 16.50 4.13
C GLY A 131 7.67 16.13 5.11
N GLU A 132 7.44 16.30 6.40
CA GLU A 132 8.43 15.99 7.43
C GLU A 132 7.81 15.18 8.57
N ALA A 133 8.56 14.18 9.05
CA ALA A 133 8.15 13.38 10.19
C ALA A 133 9.34 12.80 10.96
N LEU A 134 9.21 12.78 12.28
CA LEU A 134 10.09 12.06 13.20
C LEU A 134 9.50 10.68 13.49
N PHE A 135 10.28 9.65 13.24
CA PHE A 135 9.92 8.27 13.44
C PHE A 135 10.63 7.70 14.68
N LYS A 136 9.87 7.17 15.63
CA LYS A 136 10.36 6.37 16.76
C LYS A 136 9.90 4.94 16.57
N VAL A 137 10.65 4.19 15.75
CA VAL A 137 10.26 2.85 15.30
C VAL A 137 10.61 1.81 16.34
N LYS A 138 9.61 0.99 16.73
CA LYS A 138 9.84 -0.17 17.61
C LYS A 138 10.70 -1.23 16.93
N LYS A 139 11.62 -1.83 17.71
CA LYS A 139 12.47 -2.93 17.25
C LYS A 139 11.62 -4.09 16.73
N GLY A 140 12.01 -4.63 15.56
CA GLY A 140 11.29 -5.73 14.93
C GLY A 140 11.76 -6.02 13.52
N SER A 141 10.83 -6.50 12.69
CA SER A 141 11.06 -6.72 11.27
C SER A 141 11.36 -5.39 10.55
N ARG A 142 11.82 -5.50 9.33
CA ARG A 142 12.12 -4.35 8.46
C ARG A 142 10.97 -3.35 8.41
N PHE A 143 11.28 -2.08 8.68
CA PHE A 143 10.38 -0.94 8.52
C PHE A 143 10.92 -0.03 7.42
N GLN A 144 10.05 0.49 6.57
CA GLN A 144 10.44 1.33 5.44
C GLN A 144 9.65 2.64 5.41
N VAL A 145 10.36 3.73 5.10
CA VAL A 145 9.76 5.03 4.73
C VAL A 145 10.11 5.29 3.28
N GLU A 146 9.09 5.39 2.46
CA GLU A 146 9.22 5.75 1.05
C GLU A 146 8.93 7.24 0.88
N THR A 147 9.83 7.93 0.22
CA THR A 147 9.66 9.32 -0.22
C THR A 147 9.70 9.39 -1.75
N GLN A 148 9.64 10.58 -2.31
CA GLN A 148 9.75 10.76 -3.76
C GLN A 148 11.05 10.14 -4.32
N ASN A 149 12.20 10.38 -3.66
CA ASN A 149 13.53 10.10 -4.20
C ASN A 149 14.25 8.93 -3.52
N SER A 150 13.80 8.50 -2.34
CA SER A 150 14.52 7.51 -1.54
C SER A 150 13.62 6.52 -0.81
N ILE A 151 14.23 5.41 -0.39
CA ILE A 151 13.66 4.42 0.52
C ILE A 151 14.57 4.35 1.74
N THR A 152 14.03 4.72 2.89
CA THR A 152 14.69 4.63 4.19
C THR A 152 14.28 3.34 4.87
N THR A 153 15.24 2.54 5.31
CA THR A 153 15.02 1.20 5.92
C THR A 153 15.66 1.13 7.29
N VAL A 154 14.90 0.67 8.29
CA VAL A 154 15.35 0.50 9.68
C VAL A 154 14.83 -0.80 10.30
N LEU A 155 15.37 -1.19 11.47
CA LEU A 155 14.91 -2.33 12.28
C LEU A 155 14.41 -1.92 13.67
N GLY A 156 14.56 -0.66 14.04
CA GLY A 156 14.20 -0.12 15.36
C GLY A 156 15.12 1.05 15.71
N THR A 157 14.72 2.25 15.35
CA THR A 157 15.58 3.43 15.20
C THR A 157 14.73 4.67 15.44
N VAL A 158 15.35 5.72 15.96
CA VAL A 158 14.80 7.08 15.99
C VAL A 158 15.49 7.89 14.89
N PHE A 159 14.70 8.43 13.97
CA PHE A 159 15.22 9.17 12.81
C PHE A 159 14.22 10.19 12.30
N ASN A 160 14.69 11.27 11.72
CA ASN A 160 13.88 12.27 11.03
C ASN A 160 13.95 12.08 9.52
N VAL A 161 12.84 12.30 8.85
CA VAL A 161 12.76 12.34 7.38
C VAL A 161 12.07 13.62 6.97
N TYR A 162 12.78 14.44 6.20
CA TYR A 162 12.25 15.62 5.51
C TYR A 162 12.19 15.31 4.01
N SER A 163 11.04 15.48 3.38
CA SER A 163 10.86 15.23 1.95
C SER A 163 9.93 16.26 1.32
N ARG A 164 10.54 17.34 0.79
CA ARG A 164 9.83 18.47 0.16
C ARG A 164 10.60 18.96 -1.07
N SER A 165 9.90 19.56 -2.03
CA SER A 165 10.50 20.26 -3.19
C SER A 165 11.58 19.45 -3.92
N GLY A 166 11.37 18.10 -4.02
CA GLY A 166 12.33 17.21 -4.68
C GLY A 166 13.60 16.89 -3.88
N ILE A 167 13.67 17.33 -2.64
CA ILE A 167 14.76 17.06 -1.70
C ILE A 167 14.27 16.06 -0.66
N THR A 168 15.10 15.06 -0.35
CA THR A 168 14.87 14.19 0.82
C THR A 168 16.10 14.26 1.71
N GLU A 169 15.91 14.63 2.98
CA GLU A 169 16.94 14.60 4.02
C GLU A 169 16.55 13.56 5.07
N VAL A 170 17.48 12.68 5.42
CA VAL A 170 17.27 11.65 6.44
C VAL A 170 18.35 11.77 7.47
N SER A 171 17.95 11.95 8.73
CA SER A 171 18.86 12.16 9.86
C SER A 171 18.68 11.05 10.90
N CYS A 172 19.77 10.37 11.28
CA CYS A 172 19.75 9.30 12.28
C CYS A 172 19.99 9.88 13.68
N ILE A 173 18.97 9.82 14.56
CA ILE A 173 19.04 10.31 15.94
C ILE A 173 19.50 9.20 16.88
N GLU A 174 18.98 7.98 16.71
CA GLU A 174 19.37 6.82 17.48
C GLU A 174 19.32 5.54 16.61
N GLY A 175 20.32 4.68 16.72
CA GLY A 175 20.39 3.40 16.02
C GLY A 175 21.11 3.47 14.68
N LYS A 176 20.55 2.79 13.65
CA LYS A 176 21.12 2.72 12.29
C LYS A 176 20.00 2.84 11.26
N VAL A 177 20.27 3.60 10.22
CA VAL A 177 19.35 3.84 9.10
C VAL A 177 20.07 3.52 7.79
N LYS A 178 19.44 2.72 6.92
CA LYS A 178 19.88 2.56 5.54
C LYS A 178 18.99 3.42 4.65
N VAL A 179 19.58 4.32 3.88
CA VAL A 179 18.89 5.13 2.87
C VAL A 179 19.34 4.66 1.49
N SER A 180 18.39 4.34 0.64
CA SER A 180 18.64 3.89 -0.74
C SER A 180 17.94 4.86 -1.70
N SER A 181 18.62 5.25 -2.77
CA SER A 181 18.00 6.02 -3.86
C SER A 181 16.98 5.15 -4.60
N LYS A 182 15.88 5.74 -5.04
CA LYS A 182 14.90 5.07 -5.92
C LYS A 182 15.38 5.00 -7.39
N ASN A 183 16.24 5.92 -7.79
CA ASN A 183 16.60 6.14 -9.19
C ASN A 183 17.93 5.49 -9.59
N ASN A 184 18.73 5.04 -8.62
CA ASN A 184 20.01 4.38 -8.86
C ASN A 184 20.30 3.37 -7.74
N SER A 185 21.42 2.64 -7.87
CA SER A 185 21.82 1.62 -6.88
C SER A 185 22.55 2.18 -5.65
N ASN A 186 22.61 3.51 -5.47
CA ASN A 186 23.32 4.14 -4.37
C ASN A 186 22.56 3.92 -3.06
N ALA A 187 23.29 3.58 -2.02
CA ALA A 187 22.76 3.43 -0.68
C ALA A 187 23.80 3.86 0.36
N GLU A 188 23.32 4.55 1.41
CA GLU A 188 24.13 5.00 2.54
C GLU A 188 23.62 4.39 3.84
N ILE A 189 24.55 4.09 4.73
CA ILE A 189 24.26 3.69 6.11
C ILE A 189 24.59 4.85 7.04
N LEU A 190 23.58 5.28 7.78
CA LEU A 190 23.67 6.33 8.78
C LEU A 190 23.72 5.70 10.17
N THR A 191 24.56 6.25 11.01
CA THR A 191 24.57 6.04 12.45
C THR A 191 24.20 7.34 13.15
N LYS A 192 24.02 7.30 14.45
CA LYS A 192 23.70 8.49 15.26
C LYS A 192 24.57 9.69 14.88
N GLY A 193 23.95 10.83 14.62
CA GLY A 193 24.59 12.08 14.24
C GLY A 193 24.89 12.24 12.75
N ASN A 194 24.60 11.24 11.92
CA ASN A 194 24.80 11.31 10.49
C ASN A 194 23.49 11.64 9.76
N GLU A 195 23.63 12.31 8.66
CA GLU A 195 22.56 12.71 7.76
C GLU A 195 22.91 12.37 6.32
N VAL A 196 21.90 12.11 5.50
CA VAL A 196 22.05 12.06 4.05
C VAL A 196 21.00 12.94 3.41
N LYS A 197 21.43 13.74 2.45
CA LYS A 197 20.58 14.54 1.57
C LYS A 197 20.55 13.92 0.19
N THR A 198 19.35 13.70 -0.35
CA THR A 198 19.13 13.17 -1.69
C THR A 198 18.41 14.23 -2.52
N ILE A 199 19.00 14.59 -3.66
CA ILE A 199 18.42 15.52 -4.64
C ILE A 199 18.50 14.82 -6.00
N GLY A 200 17.33 14.50 -6.58
CA GLY A 200 17.29 13.72 -7.81
C GLY A 200 18.03 12.38 -7.66
N ASN A 201 19.15 12.23 -8.35
CA ASN A 201 19.99 11.02 -8.33
C ASN A 201 21.23 11.14 -7.45
N THR A 202 21.48 12.31 -6.84
CA THR A 202 22.67 12.58 -6.03
C THR A 202 22.35 12.32 -4.57
N MET A 203 23.26 11.62 -3.88
CA MET A 203 23.22 11.40 -2.44
C MET A 203 24.48 11.99 -1.81
N GLU A 204 24.32 12.91 -0.87
CA GLU A 204 25.40 13.53 -0.12
C GLU A 204 25.23 13.19 1.36
N LYS A 205 26.25 12.56 1.93
CA LYS A 205 26.28 12.22 3.34
C LYS A 205 27.04 13.28 4.12
N THR A 206 26.42 13.77 5.17
CA THR A 206 27.05 14.69 6.12
C THR A 206 27.19 14.02 7.48
N VAL A 207 28.35 14.19 8.09
CA VAL A 207 28.63 13.74 9.46
C VAL A 207 28.71 14.97 10.34
N HIS A 208 27.78 15.08 11.27
CA HIS A 208 27.79 16.19 12.22
C HIS A 208 28.62 15.82 13.46
N SER A 209 29.78 16.49 13.63
CA SER A 209 30.59 16.45 14.85
C SER A 209 30.09 17.52 15.80
N GLY A 210 29.23 17.18 16.76
CA GLY A 210 28.73 18.16 17.74
C GLY A 210 27.28 17.88 18.18
N SER A 211 26.66 18.88 18.78
CA SER A 211 25.29 18.77 19.33
C SER A 211 24.26 18.56 18.19
N TYR A 212 24.03 17.30 17.85
CA TYR A 212 23.11 16.87 16.79
C TYR A 212 21.61 16.96 17.19
N ASN A 213 21.33 17.46 18.39
CA ASN A 213 19.98 17.51 18.98
C ASN A 213 19.04 18.53 18.29
N GLN A 214 19.42 19.08 17.13
CA GLN A 214 18.61 20.10 16.45
C GLN A 214 17.66 19.53 15.38
N LYS A 215 17.86 18.26 14.94
CA LYS A 215 17.05 17.67 13.86
C LYS A 215 15.67 17.16 14.30
N ASP A 216 15.44 17.09 15.60
CA ASP A 216 14.14 16.80 16.22
C ASP A 216 13.58 17.99 17.02
N ALA A 217 14.31 19.13 17.07
CA ALA A 217 13.92 20.31 17.81
C ALA A 217 12.58 20.91 17.34
N TRP A 218 12.26 20.75 16.05
CA TRP A 218 10.97 21.17 15.50
C TRP A 218 9.78 20.49 16.20
N THR A 219 9.98 19.30 16.79
CA THR A 219 8.93 18.64 17.59
C THR A 219 8.57 19.40 18.86
N GLN A 220 9.44 20.32 19.29
CA GLN A 220 9.24 21.25 20.41
C GLN A 220 8.90 22.66 19.93
N GLY A 221 8.78 22.84 18.61
CA GLY A 221 8.48 24.12 17.98
C GLY A 221 9.69 25.00 17.70
N ASP A 222 10.91 24.47 17.75
CA ASP A 222 12.14 25.21 17.47
C ASP A 222 12.77 24.79 16.15
N PHE A 223 12.93 25.70 15.21
CA PHE A 223 13.41 25.48 13.85
C PHE A 223 14.77 26.08 13.65
N TYR A 224 15.79 25.24 13.44
CA TYR A 224 17.19 25.66 13.28
C TYR A 224 17.64 25.60 11.83
N PHE A 225 18.30 26.63 11.38
CA PHE A 225 18.82 26.80 10.03
C PHE A 225 20.31 27.03 10.05
N THR A 226 21.04 26.41 9.14
CA THR A 226 22.48 26.61 8.93
C THR A 226 22.72 26.78 7.45
N ASN A 227 23.11 28.00 7.06
CA ASN A 227 23.34 28.36 5.66
C ASN A 227 22.16 27.97 4.74
N ALA A 228 20.94 28.19 5.22
CA ALA A 228 19.73 27.87 4.48
C ALA A 228 19.33 29.02 3.55
N PRO A 229 18.94 28.76 2.30
CA PRO A 229 18.37 29.79 1.44
C PRO A 229 17.17 30.47 2.11
N ILE A 230 17.06 31.77 2.00
CA ILE A 230 15.99 32.56 2.66
C ILE A 230 14.59 32.03 2.28
N ASN A 231 14.38 31.61 1.05
CA ASN A 231 13.10 31.05 0.60
C ASN A 231 12.73 29.81 1.41
N SER A 232 13.69 28.95 1.76
CA SER A 232 13.40 27.77 2.59
C SER A 232 12.96 28.11 4.00
N VAL A 233 13.45 29.23 4.54
CA VAL A 233 13.06 29.75 5.86
C VAL A 233 11.66 30.36 5.78
N ILE A 234 11.37 31.12 4.72
CA ILE A 234 10.03 31.67 4.44
C ILE A 234 9.01 30.55 4.28
N ASP A 235 9.31 29.54 3.46
CA ASP A 235 8.45 28.36 3.29
C ASP A 235 8.14 27.68 4.63
N GLU A 236 9.11 27.64 5.56
CA GLU A 236 8.89 27.03 6.87
C GLU A 236 8.03 27.91 7.78
N LEU A 237 8.23 29.24 7.76
CA LEU A 237 7.34 30.19 8.45
C LEU A 237 5.89 30.05 7.98
N GLU A 238 5.68 30.00 6.66
CA GLU A 238 4.34 29.81 6.07
C GLU A 238 3.69 28.49 6.54
N ARG A 239 4.47 27.41 6.59
CA ARG A 239 3.97 26.11 7.05
C ARG A 239 3.60 26.12 8.52
N GLN A 240 4.44 26.73 9.36
CA GLN A 240 4.28 26.68 10.81
C GLN A 240 3.18 27.61 11.33
N PHE A 241 2.94 28.71 10.64
CA PHE A 241 1.97 29.72 11.09
C PHE A 241 0.69 29.79 10.24
N ASP A 242 0.59 28.98 9.18
CA ASP A 242 -0.52 29.01 8.23
C ASP A 242 -0.79 30.42 7.69
N VAL A 243 0.28 31.05 7.18
CA VAL A 243 0.30 32.38 6.59
C VAL A 243 0.84 32.31 5.16
N ASP A 244 0.58 33.34 4.36
CA ASP A 244 1.16 33.53 3.05
C ASP A 244 2.16 34.69 3.12
N ILE A 245 3.41 34.46 2.70
CA ILE A 245 4.50 35.44 2.80
C ILE A 245 4.95 35.86 1.39
N PHE A 246 4.81 37.13 1.09
CA PHE A 246 5.33 37.73 -0.14
C PHE A 246 6.66 38.39 0.15
N PHE A 247 7.71 37.96 -0.51
CA PHE A 247 9.05 38.50 -0.36
C PHE A 247 9.48 39.22 -1.65
N ASP A 248 9.60 40.57 -1.58
CA ASP A 248 10.12 41.42 -2.64
C ASP A 248 11.56 41.89 -2.27
N GLY A 249 12.50 40.94 -2.25
CA GLY A 249 13.89 41.18 -1.90
C GLY A 249 14.86 40.26 -2.64
N ASP A 250 16.15 40.41 -2.33
CA ASP A 250 17.18 39.52 -2.89
C ASP A 250 17.06 38.12 -2.30
N THR A 251 16.73 37.15 -3.15
CA THR A 251 16.58 35.74 -2.77
C THR A 251 17.92 35.00 -2.63
N ASN A 252 19.07 35.62 -3.01
CA ASN A 252 20.41 35.02 -2.86
C ASN A 252 20.99 35.20 -1.46
N ARG A 253 20.11 35.23 -0.45
CA ARG A 253 20.49 35.35 0.96
C ARG A 253 20.44 34.01 1.65
N PHE A 254 21.36 33.83 2.62
CA PHE A 254 21.43 32.63 3.42
C PHE A 254 21.26 32.98 4.90
N TYR A 255 20.41 32.19 5.57
CA TYR A 255 20.08 32.39 6.97
C TYR A 255 20.73 31.30 7.84
N THR A 256 21.35 31.74 8.95
CA THR A 256 21.94 30.83 9.95
C THR A 256 21.52 31.27 11.33
N ARG A 257 20.39 30.86 11.80
CA ARG A 257 19.84 31.06 13.15
C ARG A 257 18.66 30.12 13.38
N TYR A 258 17.77 30.43 14.30
CA TYR A 258 16.57 29.72 14.58
C TYR A 258 15.36 30.66 14.70
N PHE A 259 14.15 30.10 14.63
CA PHE A 259 12.92 30.67 15.14
C PHE A 259 12.10 29.63 15.88
N SER A 260 11.13 30.09 16.70
CA SER A 260 10.16 29.25 17.39
C SER A 260 8.76 29.52 16.84
N ASN A 261 7.92 28.46 16.72
CA ASN A 261 6.55 28.59 16.25
C ASN A 261 5.54 29.00 17.34
N LYS A 262 6.03 29.48 18.50
CA LYS A 262 5.17 29.93 19.61
C LYS A 262 4.50 31.26 19.36
N ASN A 263 5.19 32.17 18.64
CA ASN A 263 4.70 33.50 18.32
C ASN A 263 5.19 33.92 16.92
N LEU A 264 4.24 34.28 16.05
CA LEU A 264 4.54 34.66 14.67
C LEU A 264 5.41 35.97 14.62
N ASN A 265 5.06 36.98 15.40
CA ASN A 265 5.79 38.24 15.37
C ASN A 265 7.26 38.07 15.82
N ASP A 266 7.47 37.28 16.89
CA ASP A 266 8.81 36.96 17.36
C ASP A 266 9.60 36.17 16.31
N ALA A 267 8.94 35.22 15.62
CA ALA A 267 9.58 34.45 14.56
C ALA A 267 9.96 35.31 13.36
N LEU A 268 9.06 36.23 12.95
CA LEU A 268 9.34 37.21 11.88
C LEU A 268 10.49 38.12 12.27
N ASP A 269 10.52 38.66 13.49
CA ASP A 269 11.62 39.51 13.97
C ASP A 269 12.96 38.75 14.00
N LEU A 270 12.96 37.50 14.47
CA LEU A 270 14.16 36.64 14.50
C LEU A 270 14.74 36.40 13.10
N VAL A 271 13.86 36.33 12.08
CA VAL A 271 14.29 36.14 10.68
C VAL A 271 14.60 37.47 10.01
N CYS A 272 13.75 38.48 10.14
CA CYS A 272 13.84 39.70 9.36
C CYS A 272 14.95 40.66 9.86
N ILE A 273 15.10 40.83 11.19
CA ILE A 273 16.07 41.80 11.74
C ILE A 273 17.51 41.44 11.32
N PRO A 274 17.99 40.19 11.46
CA PRO A 274 19.36 39.85 11.05
C PRO A 274 19.59 39.89 9.54
N MET A 275 18.51 39.87 8.76
CA MET A 275 18.55 39.87 7.29
C MET A 275 18.36 41.28 6.70
N ASP A 276 18.24 42.28 7.54
CA ASP A 276 17.95 43.67 7.17
C ASP A 276 16.65 43.80 6.36
N LEU A 277 15.63 43.02 6.80
CA LEU A 277 14.27 43.02 6.25
C LEU A 277 13.34 43.73 7.23
N GLN A 278 12.25 44.27 6.67
CA GLN A 278 11.09 44.73 7.42
C GLN A 278 9.86 43.94 6.98
N TRP A 279 8.91 43.78 7.88
CA TRP A 279 7.68 43.05 7.60
C TRP A 279 6.44 43.85 7.97
N GLU A 280 5.40 43.66 7.17
CA GLU A 280 4.05 44.18 7.41
C GLU A 280 3.08 43.01 7.35
N SER A 281 2.10 43.02 8.24
CA SER A 281 1.08 41.92 8.33
C SER A 281 -0.32 42.48 8.16
N SER A 282 -1.11 41.83 7.30
CA SER A 282 -2.52 42.10 7.14
C SER A 282 -3.26 40.77 7.09
N ASN A 283 -4.00 40.42 8.14
CA ASN A 283 -4.61 39.12 8.33
C ASN A 283 -3.56 37.99 8.26
N LYS A 284 -3.75 37.04 7.29
CA LYS A 284 -2.81 35.92 7.03
C LYS A 284 -1.75 36.26 5.99
N VAL A 285 -1.71 37.46 5.48
CA VAL A 285 -0.75 37.89 4.46
C VAL A 285 0.36 38.73 5.11
N ILE A 286 1.60 38.36 4.82
CA ILE A 286 2.79 39.04 5.30
C ILE A 286 3.61 39.49 4.10
N ILE A 287 4.07 40.72 4.12
CA ILE A 287 4.94 41.30 3.09
C ILE A 287 6.31 41.53 3.73
N LEU A 288 7.34 40.95 3.13
CA LEU A 288 8.73 41.18 3.51
C LEU A 288 9.40 42.05 2.46
N ASN A 289 10.00 43.16 2.90
CA ASN A 289 10.73 44.10 2.05
C ASN A 289 12.13 44.34 2.57
N ASP A 290 13.06 44.70 1.69
CA ASP A 290 14.36 45.21 2.10
C ASP A 290 14.19 46.54 2.82
N LYS A 291 14.88 46.73 3.97
CA LYS A 291 14.75 47.89 4.85
C LYS A 291 15.24 49.21 4.20
N ASN A 292 16.04 49.09 3.13
CA ASN A 292 16.65 50.20 2.44
C ASN A 292 16.14 50.39 1.00
N LYS A 293 14.96 49.86 0.67
CA LYS A 293 14.30 50.13 -0.62
C LYS A 293 13.37 51.33 -0.57
#